data_798069d6f7ea727a4f38e4870e2266ee
#
_entry.id   798069d6f7ea727a4f38e4870e2266ee
#
_cell.length_a   1.000
_cell.length_b   1.000
_cell.length_c   1.000
_cell.angle_alpha   90.00
_cell.angle_beta   90.00
_cell.angle_gamma   90.00
#
_symmetry.space_group_name_H-M   'P 1'
#
loop_
_entity.id
_entity.type
_entity.pdbx_description
1 polymer ?
#
loop_
_entity_poly.entity_id
_entity_poly.type
_entity_poly.pdbx_seq_one_letter_code
_entity_poly.pdbx_strand_id
1 'polypeptide(L)'
;VEEAARHLGSGVCAVDLAGAEALYPTEQYADLFAYAKQLRIPVTIHAGEAAGTESIRAAVAMGAARIGHGIRAAYDAETMELLKEHHITLELCPTSNLNTKVVDSIEQYPIRQLMDAGVAVTINTDNMTVSDTCIQHEYQLLADAFAFGDTQIKEFLYHAAEASFTTEDIKQRLKARITYTF
;
A
#
# COMPACT_ATOMS: atom_id res chain seq x y z
N VAL A 1 5.72 18.53 6.53
CA VAL A 1 6.65 18.35 5.40
C VAL A 1 8.04 18.88 5.76
N GLU A 2 8.20 20.15 6.17
CA GLU A 2 9.51 20.74 6.50
C GLU A 2 10.24 19.99 7.62
N GLU A 3 9.53 19.63 8.68
CA GLU A 3 10.10 18.90 9.79
C GLU A 3 10.53 17.48 9.38
N ALA A 4 9.73 16.83 8.54
CA ALA A 4 10.11 15.55 7.95
C ALA A 4 11.39 15.67 7.10
N ALA A 5 11.51 16.75 6.30
CA ALA A 5 12.72 17.00 5.51
C ALA A 5 13.99 17.15 6.35
N ARG A 6 13.89 17.81 7.53
CA ARG A 6 15.02 17.99 8.45
C ARG A 6 15.52 16.66 9.03
N HIS A 7 14.65 15.68 9.15
CA HIS A 7 14.96 14.39 9.75
C HIS A 7 15.04 13.24 8.72
N LEU A 8 14.96 13.56 7.43
CA LEU A 8 15.05 12.56 6.37
C LEU A 8 16.41 11.86 6.41
N GLY A 9 16.38 10.52 6.50
CA GLY A 9 17.59 9.71 6.70
C GLY A 9 18.12 9.68 8.14
N SER A 10 17.45 10.37 9.08
CA SER A 10 17.78 10.39 10.51
C SER A 10 16.54 10.09 11.36
N GLY A 11 15.92 8.92 11.11
CA GLY A 11 14.71 8.47 11.78
C GLY A 11 13.42 8.65 10.96
N VAL A 12 13.40 9.56 9.98
CA VAL A 12 12.29 9.72 9.02
C VAL A 12 12.73 9.21 7.65
N CYS A 13 11.89 8.42 6.99
CA CYS A 13 12.16 7.92 5.63
C CYS A 13 11.13 8.39 4.61
N ALA A 14 9.93 8.79 5.03
CA ALA A 14 8.83 9.22 4.17
C ALA A 14 7.79 10.02 4.95
N VAL A 15 6.78 10.52 4.26
CA VAL A 15 5.54 11.04 4.84
C VAL A 15 4.34 10.26 4.31
N ASP A 16 3.28 10.22 5.12
CA ASP A 16 2.01 9.58 4.78
C ASP A 16 0.86 10.59 4.89
N LEU A 17 -0.12 10.45 4.01
CA LEU A 17 -1.44 11.07 4.16
C LEU A 17 -2.43 9.99 4.60
N ALA A 18 -2.90 10.08 5.82
CA ALA A 18 -3.91 9.20 6.38
C ALA A 18 -5.02 10.00 7.06
N GLY A 19 -6.24 9.46 7.12
CA GLY A 19 -7.38 10.10 7.77
C GLY A 19 -8.71 9.81 7.08
N ALA A 20 -9.67 10.70 7.26
CA ALA A 20 -11.03 10.52 6.74
C ALA A 20 -11.11 10.87 5.24
N GLU A 21 -10.68 9.99 4.36
CA GLU A 21 -10.62 10.16 2.91
C GLU A 21 -11.93 10.68 2.31
N ALA A 22 -13.08 10.16 2.76
CA ALA A 22 -14.38 10.57 2.26
C ALA A 22 -14.75 12.02 2.60
N LEU A 23 -14.16 12.60 3.65
CA LEU A 23 -14.42 13.98 4.09
C LEU A 23 -13.37 14.96 3.57
N TYR A 24 -12.16 14.47 3.32
CA TYR A 24 -11.01 15.27 2.91
C TYR A 24 -10.41 14.66 1.64
N PRO A 25 -10.96 15.01 0.47
CA PRO A 25 -10.50 14.48 -0.81
C PRO A 25 -8.99 14.67 -1.02
N THR A 26 -8.35 13.66 -1.56
CA THR A 26 -6.89 13.59 -1.76
C THR A 26 -6.36 14.80 -2.53
N GLU A 27 -7.10 15.29 -3.52
CA GLU A 27 -6.74 16.41 -4.37
C GLU A 27 -6.50 17.73 -3.61
N GLN A 28 -7.11 17.89 -2.44
CA GLN A 28 -6.95 19.09 -1.61
C GLN A 28 -5.51 19.28 -1.11
N TYR A 29 -4.71 18.21 -1.13
CA TYR A 29 -3.35 18.20 -0.63
C TYR A 29 -2.29 18.34 -1.72
N ALA A 30 -2.68 18.63 -2.97
CA ALA A 30 -1.78 18.69 -4.12
C ALA A 30 -0.57 19.62 -3.89
N ASP A 31 -0.79 20.82 -3.36
CA ASP A 31 0.29 21.78 -3.09
C ASP A 31 1.26 21.25 -2.01
N LEU A 32 0.73 20.57 -0.99
CA LEU A 32 1.55 19.97 0.07
C LEU A 32 2.49 18.90 -0.48
N PHE A 33 1.98 18.03 -1.37
CA PHE A 33 2.78 16.97 -1.98
C PHE A 33 3.69 17.48 -3.09
N ALA A 34 3.30 18.53 -3.81
CA ALA A 34 4.21 19.25 -4.70
C ALA A 34 5.43 19.78 -3.94
N TYR A 35 5.22 20.30 -2.74
CA TYR A 35 6.30 20.75 -1.86
C TYR A 35 7.13 19.58 -1.32
N ALA A 36 6.51 18.49 -0.89
CA ALA A 36 7.23 17.27 -0.49
C ALA A 36 8.15 16.76 -1.62
N LYS A 37 7.66 16.75 -2.85
CA LYS A 37 8.43 16.37 -4.05
C LYS A 37 9.64 17.29 -4.28
N GLN A 38 9.50 18.61 -4.11
CA GLN A 38 10.62 19.56 -4.20
C GLN A 38 11.71 19.23 -3.18
N LEU A 39 11.31 18.81 -1.97
CA LEU A 39 12.21 18.39 -0.90
C LEU A 39 12.68 16.93 -1.03
N ARG A 40 12.28 16.22 -2.08
CA ARG A 40 12.61 14.82 -2.37
C ARG A 40 12.23 13.86 -1.22
N ILE A 41 11.13 14.15 -0.54
CA ILE A 41 10.61 13.27 0.50
C ILE A 41 9.76 12.18 -0.17
N PRO A 42 10.05 10.89 0.06
CA PRO A 42 9.17 9.81 -0.39
C PRO A 42 7.79 9.91 0.26
N VAL A 43 6.77 9.49 -0.48
CA VAL A 43 5.37 9.66 -0.06
C VAL A 43 4.60 8.36 -0.20
N THR A 44 3.80 8.02 0.80
CA THR A 44 2.67 7.11 0.71
C THR A 44 1.37 7.89 0.95
N ILE A 45 0.26 7.49 0.35
CA ILE A 45 -1.02 8.18 0.47
C ILE A 45 -2.12 7.13 0.63
N HIS A 46 -2.94 7.22 1.67
CA HIS A 46 -4.17 6.45 1.79
C HIS A 46 -5.17 6.93 0.74
N ALA A 47 -5.55 6.06 -0.17
CA ALA A 47 -6.47 6.36 -1.26
C ALA A 47 -7.20 5.11 -1.75
N GLY A 48 -8.47 5.25 -2.15
CA GLY A 48 -9.27 4.15 -2.67
C GLY A 48 -9.69 3.13 -1.60
N GLU A 49 -9.86 3.57 -0.38
CA GLU A 49 -10.56 2.86 0.69
C GLU A 49 -11.99 3.38 0.81
N ALA A 50 -12.16 4.60 1.30
CA ALA A 50 -13.46 5.23 1.51
C ALA A 50 -13.93 6.05 0.30
N ALA A 51 -13.02 6.51 -0.56
CA ALA A 51 -13.33 7.13 -1.85
C ALA A 51 -13.10 6.15 -3.01
N GLY A 52 -13.34 6.59 -4.24
CA GLY A 52 -13.21 5.78 -5.44
C GLY A 52 -11.79 5.81 -6.06
N THR A 53 -11.72 5.38 -7.32
CA THR A 53 -10.45 5.33 -8.07
C THR A 53 -9.89 6.71 -8.39
N GLU A 54 -10.71 7.75 -8.38
CA GLU A 54 -10.29 9.16 -8.52
C GLU A 54 -9.27 9.55 -7.45
N SER A 55 -9.47 9.10 -6.20
CA SER A 55 -8.53 9.33 -5.11
C SER A 55 -7.18 8.65 -5.37
N ILE A 56 -7.19 7.41 -5.89
CA ILE A 56 -5.99 6.67 -6.29
C ILE A 56 -5.24 7.43 -7.40
N ARG A 57 -5.95 7.87 -8.44
CA ARG A 57 -5.35 8.63 -9.55
C ARG A 57 -4.74 9.94 -9.08
N ALA A 58 -5.41 10.63 -8.14
CA ALA A 58 -4.88 11.84 -7.52
C ALA A 58 -3.58 11.55 -6.75
N ALA A 59 -3.55 10.48 -5.95
CA ALA A 59 -2.35 10.07 -5.22
C ALA A 59 -1.17 9.77 -6.16
N VAL A 60 -1.40 9.07 -7.27
CA VAL A 60 -0.39 8.83 -8.30
C VAL A 60 0.11 10.14 -8.91
N ALA A 61 -0.78 11.06 -9.28
CA ALA A 61 -0.42 12.36 -9.84
C ALA A 61 0.41 13.22 -8.87
N MET A 62 0.19 13.07 -7.57
CA MET A 62 0.97 13.72 -6.52
C MET A 62 2.34 13.07 -6.27
N GLY A 63 2.62 11.93 -6.91
CA GLY A 63 3.91 11.26 -6.82
C GLY A 63 4.03 10.30 -5.63
N ALA A 64 2.90 9.75 -5.16
CA ALA A 64 2.93 8.66 -4.20
C ALA A 64 3.74 7.48 -4.78
N ALA A 65 4.66 6.93 -4.00
CA ALA A 65 5.39 5.72 -4.36
C ALA A 65 4.66 4.45 -3.90
N ARG A 66 3.78 4.59 -2.90
CA ARG A 66 2.88 3.55 -2.40
C ARG A 66 1.52 4.17 -2.14
N ILE A 67 0.49 3.35 -2.16
CA ILE A 67 -0.88 3.75 -1.83
C ILE A 67 -1.40 2.84 -0.71
N GLY A 68 -1.75 3.46 0.42
CA GLY A 68 -2.44 2.79 1.51
C GLY A 68 -3.81 2.30 1.04
N HIS A 69 -4.13 1.05 1.32
CA HIS A 69 -5.29 0.31 0.84
C HIS A 69 -5.34 0.18 -0.70
N GLY A 70 -5.88 1.16 -1.40
CA GLY A 70 -5.98 1.15 -2.86
C GLY A 70 -6.91 0.08 -3.43
N ILE A 71 -7.70 -0.56 -2.60
CA ILE A 71 -8.50 -1.75 -2.94
C ILE A 71 -9.49 -1.49 -4.09
N ARG A 72 -9.98 -0.25 -4.22
CA ARG A 72 -10.91 0.16 -5.28
C ARG A 72 -10.28 0.08 -6.69
N ALA A 73 -8.96 0.04 -6.80
CA ALA A 73 -8.27 -0.14 -8.09
C ALA A 73 -8.72 -1.42 -8.80
N ALA A 74 -9.05 -2.48 -8.04
CA ALA A 74 -9.47 -3.77 -8.60
C ALA A 74 -10.70 -3.68 -9.53
N TYR A 75 -11.51 -2.65 -9.39
CA TYR A 75 -12.73 -2.46 -10.17
C TYR A 75 -12.56 -1.53 -11.39
N ASP A 76 -11.32 -1.12 -11.68
CA ASP A 76 -11.02 -0.19 -12.78
C ASP A 76 -9.70 -0.55 -13.48
N ALA A 77 -9.81 -1.12 -14.67
CA ALA A 77 -8.67 -1.57 -15.45
C ALA A 77 -7.68 -0.43 -15.78
N GLU A 78 -8.17 0.79 -16.03
CA GLU A 78 -7.31 1.94 -16.32
C GLU A 78 -6.49 2.35 -15.09
N THR A 79 -7.10 2.29 -13.90
CA THR A 79 -6.38 2.57 -12.65
C THR A 79 -5.35 1.48 -12.35
N MET A 80 -5.66 0.20 -12.58
CA MET A 80 -4.67 -0.88 -12.44
C MET A 80 -3.50 -0.70 -13.40
N GLU A 81 -3.74 -0.31 -14.65
CA GLU A 81 -2.66 -0.04 -15.61
C GLU A 81 -1.81 1.15 -15.17
N LEU A 82 -2.43 2.24 -14.73
CA LEU A 82 -1.74 3.43 -14.19
C LEU A 82 -0.81 3.06 -13.02
N LEU A 83 -1.27 2.22 -12.09
CA LEU A 83 -0.45 1.76 -10.96
C LEU A 83 0.80 0.99 -11.43
N LYS A 84 0.65 0.12 -12.43
CA LYS A 84 1.78 -0.63 -13.01
C LYS A 84 2.77 0.28 -13.75
N GLU A 85 2.28 1.18 -14.59
CA GLU A 85 3.10 2.13 -15.34
C GLU A 85 3.96 3.01 -14.43
N HIS A 86 3.41 3.38 -13.28
CA HIS A 86 4.11 4.21 -12.28
C HIS A 86 4.83 3.39 -11.20
N HIS A 87 4.84 2.04 -11.30
CA HIS A 87 5.45 1.14 -10.31
C HIS A 87 4.95 1.36 -8.87
N ILE A 88 3.66 1.67 -8.73
CA ILE A 88 3.03 1.90 -7.42
C ILE A 88 2.67 0.56 -6.77
N THR A 89 3.01 0.43 -5.51
CA THR A 89 2.64 -0.73 -4.69
C THR A 89 1.43 -0.37 -3.80
N LEU A 90 0.43 -1.24 -3.77
CA LEU A 90 -0.71 -1.11 -2.85
C LEU A 90 -0.41 -1.77 -1.50
N GLU A 91 -0.80 -1.10 -0.42
CA GLU A 91 -0.64 -1.56 0.96
C GLU A 91 -1.97 -2.12 1.46
N LEU A 92 -2.32 -3.36 1.05
CA LEU A 92 -3.60 -3.97 1.37
C LEU A 92 -3.71 -4.34 2.86
N CYS A 93 -4.86 -4.03 3.47
CA CYS A 93 -5.15 -4.24 4.89
C CYS A 93 -6.45 -5.07 5.05
N PRO A 94 -6.40 -6.41 4.87
CA PRO A 94 -7.60 -7.25 4.80
C PRO A 94 -8.54 -7.10 5.98
N THR A 95 -8.06 -7.28 7.20
CA THR A 95 -8.89 -7.17 8.42
C THR A 95 -9.47 -5.77 8.60
N SER A 96 -8.69 -4.72 8.36
CA SER A 96 -9.17 -3.35 8.43
C SER A 96 -10.28 -3.08 7.41
N ASN A 97 -10.11 -3.52 6.16
CA ASN A 97 -11.12 -3.35 5.12
C ASN A 97 -12.43 -4.12 5.38
N LEU A 98 -12.36 -5.26 6.08
CA LEU A 98 -13.54 -5.96 6.58
C LEU A 98 -14.23 -5.18 7.71
N ASN A 99 -13.46 -4.66 8.67
CA ASN A 99 -13.97 -3.90 9.81
C ASN A 99 -14.61 -2.59 9.38
N THR A 100 -14.02 -1.88 8.41
CA THR A 100 -14.54 -0.63 7.84
C THR A 100 -15.67 -0.85 6.82
N LYS A 101 -16.01 -2.12 6.53
CA LYS A 101 -17.05 -2.49 5.55
C LYS A 101 -16.77 -2.01 4.12
N VAL A 102 -15.52 -1.89 3.76
CA VAL A 102 -15.11 -1.65 2.37
C VAL A 102 -15.42 -2.88 1.51
N VAL A 103 -15.31 -4.06 2.11
CA VAL A 103 -15.79 -5.35 1.58
C VAL A 103 -16.64 -6.07 2.62
N ASP A 104 -17.63 -6.83 2.17
CA ASP A 104 -18.58 -7.52 3.06
C ASP A 104 -17.99 -8.80 3.67
N SER A 105 -17.13 -9.50 2.93
CA SER A 105 -16.47 -10.72 3.39
C SER A 105 -15.11 -10.90 2.74
N ILE A 106 -14.28 -11.76 3.34
CA ILE A 106 -12.93 -12.03 2.83
C ILE A 106 -12.96 -12.72 1.46
N GLU A 107 -13.95 -13.52 1.16
CA GLU A 107 -14.10 -14.20 -0.14
C GLU A 107 -14.31 -13.21 -1.28
N GLN A 108 -14.83 -12.00 -0.96
CA GLN A 108 -15.04 -10.91 -1.92
C GLN A 108 -13.84 -9.96 -2.00
N TYR A 109 -12.80 -10.19 -1.17
CA TYR A 109 -11.62 -9.34 -1.18
C TYR A 109 -10.88 -9.45 -2.52
N PRO A 110 -10.68 -8.36 -3.27
CA PRO A 110 -10.30 -8.44 -4.68
C PRO A 110 -8.79 -8.64 -4.92
N ILE A 111 -8.08 -9.25 -3.96
CA ILE A 111 -6.63 -9.43 -4.05
C ILE A 111 -6.20 -10.23 -5.29
N ARG A 112 -6.98 -11.28 -5.69
CA ARG A 112 -6.66 -12.04 -6.89
C ARG A 112 -6.75 -11.20 -8.15
N GLN A 113 -7.77 -10.34 -8.26
CA GLN A 113 -7.93 -9.45 -9.42
C GLN A 113 -6.74 -8.51 -9.57
N LEU A 114 -6.23 -7.95 -8.46
CA LEU A 114 -5.04 -7.09 -8.45
C LEU A 114 -3.79 -7.87 -8.86
N MET A 115 -3.58 -9.06 -8.28
CA MET A 115 -2.44 -9.91 -8.61
C MET A 115 -2.47 -10.37 -10.07
N ASP A 116 -3.61 -10.86 -10.55
CA ASP A 116 -3.78 -11.33 -11.94
C ASP A 116 -3.57 -10.20 -12.96
N ALA A 117 -3.89 -8.96 -12.59
CA ALA A 117 -3.59 -7.77 -13.37
C ALA A 117 -2.11 -7.35 -13.30
N GLY A 118 -1.30 -7.96 -12.43
CA GLY A 118 0.12 -7.64 -12.24
C GLY A 118 0.37 -6.38 -11.40
N VAL A 119 -0.61 -5.95 -10.60
CA VAL A 119 -0.42 -4.85 -9.63
C VAL A 119 0.39 -5.36 -8.44
N ALA A 120 1.45 -4.65 -8.08
CA ALA A 120 2.23 -4.98 -6.91
C ALA A 120 1.43 -4.69 -5.63
N VAL A 121 1.33 -5.70 -4.76
CA VAL A 121 0.59 -5.59 -3.49
C VAL A 121 1.45 -6.06 -2.33
N THR A 122 1.26 -5.44 -1.16
CA THR A 122 1.79 -5.88 0.13
C THR A 122 0.64 -6.15 1.09
N ILE A 123 0.90 -6.96 2.12
CA ILE A 123 -0.08 -7.26 3.17
C ILE A 123 0.33 -6.51 4.43
N ASN A 124 -0.62 -5.80 5.00
CA ASN A 124 -0.41 -4.88 6.12
C ASN A 124 -1.55 -5.02 7.15
N THR A 125 -1.30 -4.59 8.36
CA THR A 125 -2.25 -4.70 9.46
C THR A 125 -3.14 -3.47 9.63
N ASP A 126 -2.71 -2.32 9.09
CA ASP A 126 -3.23 -1.03 9.49
C ASP A 126 -3.09 -0.85 11.02
N ASN A 127 -4.06 -0.32 11.72
CA ASN A 127 -4.03 -0.15 13.16
C ASN A 127 -4.31 -1.47 13.90
N MET A 128 -3.25 -2.16 14.33
CA MET A 128 -3.34 -3.46 15.00
C MET A 128 -4.23 -3.45 16.24
N THR A 129 -4.24 -2.34 17.00
CA THR A 129 -5.03 -2.22 18.23
C THR A 129 -6.52 -2.09 17.92
N VAL A 130 -6.89 -1.28 16.94
CA VAL A 130 -8.30 -1.04 16.56
C VAL A 130 -8.87 -2.26 15.84
N SER A 131 -8.08 -2.86 14.94
CA SER A 131 -8.51 -4.00 14.14
C SER A 131 -8.33 -5.35 14.86
N ASP A 132 -7.71 -5.37 16.05
CA ASP A 132 -7.39 -6.58 16.83
C ASP A 132 -6.71 -7.65 15.94
N THR A 133 -5.67 -7.25 15.24
CA THR A 133 -4.96 -8.08 14.27
C THR A 133 -3.45 -8.01 14.43
N CYS A 134 -2.76 -8.93 13.76
CA CYS A 134 -1.31 -8.93 13.57
C CYS A 134 -0.97 -9.45 12.18
N ILE A 135 0.25 -9.25 11.74
CA ILE A 135 0.66 -9.62 10.37
C ILE A 135 0.49 -11.14 10.10
N GLN A 136 0.71 -11.99 11.09
CA GLN A 136 0.51 -13.44 10.96
C GLN A 136 -0.96 -13.77 10.71
N HIS A 137 -1.88 -13.05 11.39
CA HIS A 137 -3.32 -13.22 11.19
C HIS A 137 -3.73 -12.80 9.77
N GLU A 138 -3.22 -11.68 9.26
CA GLU A 138 -3.51 -11.23 7.90
C GLU A 138 -3.11 -12.27 6.84
N TYR A 139 -1.90 -12.84 6.96
CA TYR A 139 -1.46 -13.92 6.07
C TYR A 139 -2.29 -15.18 6.22
N GLN A 140 -2.65 -15.59 7.46
CA GLN A 140 -3.48 -16.77 7.70
C GLN A 140 -4.87 -16.58 7.10
N LEU A 141 -5.49 -15.41 7.30
CA LEU A 141 -6.79 -15.06 6.73
C LEU A 141 -6.82 -15.21 5.20
N LEU A 142 -5.78 -14.72 4.53
CA LEU A 142 -5.65 -14.83 3.08
C LEU A 142 -5.34 -16.27 2.62
N ALA A 143 -4.51 -17.00 3.37
CA ALA A 143 -4.21 -18.38 3.06
C ALA A 143 -5.48 -19.25 3.14
N ASP A 144 -6.29 -19.07 4.18
CA ASP A 144 -7.54 -19.82 4.38
C ASP A 144 -8.58 -19.50 3.31
N ALA A 145 -8.76 -18.19 3.00
CA ALA A 145 -9.78 -17.76 2.05
C ALA A 145 -9.42 -18.04 0.58
N PHE A 146 -8.15 -17.91 0.22
CA PHE A 146 -7.69 -17.97 -1.17
C PHE A 146 -6.76 -19.13 -1.47
N ALA A 147 -6.48 -20.00 -0.52
CA ALA A 147 -5.50 -21.07 -0.64
C ALA A 147 -4.11 -20.56 -1.10
N PHE A 148 -3.70 -19.39 -0.58
CA PHE A 148 -2.37 -18.86 -0.83
C PHE A 148 -1.34 -19.66 -0.05
N GLY A 149 -0.30 -20.10 -0.75
CA GLY A 149 0.83 -20.81 -0.17
C GLY A 149 2.10 -19.96 -0.18
N ASP A 150 3.22 -20.63 0.03
CA ASP A 150 4.55 -20.00 0.12
C ASP A 150 4.89 -19.12 -1.09
N THR A 151 4.43 -19.50 -2.29
CA THR A 151 4.69 -18.73 -3.52
C THR A 151 4.09 -17.34 -3.44
N GLN A 152 2.81 -17.21 -3.06
CA GLN A 152 2.12 -15.91 -2.94
C GLN A 152 2.66 -15.12 -1.74
N ILE A 153 2.91 -15.78 -0.62
CA ILE A 153 3.50 -15.14 0.56
C ILE A 153 4.87 -14.55 0.21
N LYS A 154 5.69 -15.32 -0.48
CA LYS A 154 7.00 -14.87 -0.98
C LYS A 154 6.88 -13.65 -1.88
N GLU A 155 5.93 -13.64 -2.80
CA GLU A 155 5.67 -12.52 -3.71
C GLU A 155 5.32 -11.25 -2.93
N PHE A 156 4.40 -11.32 -1.96
CA PHE A 156 4.05 -10.18 -1.10
C PHE A 156 5.25 -9.63 -0.33
N LEU A 157 6.09 -10.52 0.21
CA LEU A 157 7.30 -10.12 0.92
C LEU A 157 8.34 -9.48 -0.02
N TYR A 158 8.46 -9.95 -1.26
CA TYR A 158 9.31 -9.32 -2.27
C TYR A 158 8.82 -7.92 -2.62
N HIS A 159 7.52 -7.73 -2.83
CA HIS A 159 6.93 -6.42 -3.05
C HIS A 159 7.16 -5.49 -1.86
N ALA A 160 7.01 -5.99 -0.62
CA ALA A 160 7.27 -5.21 0.59
C ALA A 160 8.74 -4.78 0.69
N ALA A 161 9.68 -5.67 0.38
CA ALA A 161 11.11 -5.33 0.36
C ALA A 161 11.42 -4.28 -0.72
N GLU A 162 10.84 -4.43 -1.93
CA GLU A 162 11.03 -3.49 -3.04
C GLU A 162 10.44 -2.11 -2.74
N ALA A 163 9.22 -2.07 -2.23
CA ALA A 163 8.50 -0.83 -1.95
C ALA A 163 8.99 -0.11 -0.68
N SER A 164 9.86 -0.72 0.11
CA SER A 164 10.34 -0.12 1.37
C SER A 164 11.15 1.16 1.11
N PHE A 165 10.91 2.20 1.92
CA PHE A 165 11.65 3.47 1.86
C PHE A 165 13.02 3.33 2.56
N THR A 166 13.92 2.58 1.93
CA THR A 166 15.27 2.30 2.45
C THR A 166 16.30 2.25 1.32
N THR A 167 17.55 1.98 1.67
CA THR A 167 18.64 1.88 0.69
C THR A 167 18.56 0.58 -0.11
N GLU A 168 19.10 0.59 -1.33
CA GLU A 168 19.13 -0.59 -2.20
C GLU A 168 19.87 -1.77 -1.55
N ASP A 169 20.95 -1.53 -0.80
CA ASP A 169 21.65 -2.57 -0.05
C ASP A 169 20.73 -3.29 0.96
N ILE A 170 19.91 -2.53 1.69
CA ILE A 170 18.94 -3.12 2.63
C ILE A 170 17.88 -3.92 1.88
N LYS A 171 17.35 -3.41 0.76
CA LYS A 171 16.39 -4.13 -0.08
C LYS A 171 16.96 -5.46 -0.55
N GLN A 172 18.19 -5.49 -1.07
CA GLN A 172 18.85 -6.71 -1.53
C GLN A 172 19.04 -7.72 -0.39
N ARG A 173 19.44 -7.26 0.79
CA ARG A 173 19.56 -8.13 1.98
C ARG A 173 18.22 -8.72 2.40
N LEU A 174 17.14 -7.94 2.36
CA LEU A 174 15.78 -8.43 2.64
C LEU A 174 15.36 -9.49 1.61
N LYS A 175 15.54 -9.22 0.33
CA LYS A 175 15.22 -10.17 -0.75
C LYS A 175 16.02 -11.47 -0.64
N ALA A 176 17.31 -11.39 -0.35
CA ALA A 176 18.15 -12.55 -0.14
C ALA A 176 17.65 -13.40 1.05
N ARG A 177 17.24 -12.76 2.15
CA ARG A 177 16.67 -13.45 3.32
C ARG A 177 15.35 -14.14 2.98
N ILE A 178 14.46 -13.48 2.23
CA ILE A 178 13.20 -14.07 1.75
C ILE A 178 13.50 -15.33 0.92
N THR A 179 14.43 -15.25 -0.04
CA THR A 179 14.83 -16.38 -0.88
C THR A 179 15.35 -17.57 -0.07
N TYR A 180 16.08 -17.31 1.01
CA TYR A 180 16.64 -18.37 1.86
C TYR A 180 15.58 -19.04 2.74
N THR A 181 14.49 -18.32 3.09
CA THR A 181 13.44 -18.81 3.99
C THR A 181 12.40 -19.66 3.24
N PHE A 182 12.12 -19.34 2.00
CA PHE A 182 11.16 -19.99 1.09
C PHE A 182 11.89 -20.64 -0.10
#